data_58431864836277fa934b900b6dc72ea2
#
_entry.id   58431864836277fa934b900b6dc72ea2
#
_cell.length_a   1.000
_cell.length_b   1.000
_cell.length_c   1.000
_cell.angle_alpha   90.00
_cell.angle_beta   90.00
_cell.angle_gamma   90.00
#
_symmetry.space_group_name_H-M   'P 1'
#
loop_
_entity.id
_entity.type
_entity.pdbx_description
1 polymer ?
#
loop_
_entity_poly.entity_id
_entity_poly.type
_entity_poly.pdbx_seq_one_letter_code
_entity_poly.pdbx_strand_id
1 'polypeptide(L)'
;RAKYVIIDVRINHGGSDSLYFPLFPYALPAGQKFKDLEADEGFGMEILYTKTNVAHRLKQFEAFLKDPALSPESRKMIEEFSEDLLANQDKGYLTYGEDSADSEDTFSRFVGLEEAPEKIILLADVTCGSSGDNFVDIMKKMPKVTVIGRPTLGILDYSNCCVADFGDYELLYPT
;
A
#
# COMPACT_ATOMS: atom_id res chain seq x y z
N ARG A 1 21.20 21.33 -6.16
CA ARG A 1 19.79 20.93 -6.31
C ARG A 1 19.58 20.31 -7.68
N ALA A 2 19.04 19.09 -7.73
CA ALA A 2 18.69 18.44 -8.99
C ALA A 2 17.45 19.10 -9.59
N LYS A 3 17.52 19.48 -10.86
CA LYS A 3 16.37 20.03 -11.60
C LYS A 3 15.37 18.93 -11.98
N TYR A 4 15.90 17.76 -12.36
CA TYR A 4 15.14 16.58 -12.75
C TYR A 4 15.57 15.39 -11.91
N VAL A 5 14.60 14.52 -11.57
CA VAL A 5 14.84 13.25 -10.89
C VAL A 5 14.22 12.14 -11.75
N ILE A 6 14.95 11.06 -11.93
CA ILE A 6 14.45 9.85 -12.58
C ILE A 6 14.31 8.79 -11.50
N ILE A 7 13.12 8.21 -11.40
CA ILE A 7 12.83 7.08 -10.51
C ILE A 7 12.53 5.88 -11.41
N ASP A 8 13.33 4.83 -11.30
CA ASP A 8 13.18 3.61 -12.09
C ASP A 8 12.56 2.50 -11.24
N VAL A 9 11.29 2.17 -11.54
CA VAL A 9 10.54 1.09 -10.87
C VAL A 9 10.22 -0.08 -11.79
N ARG A 10 10.87 -0.15 -12.96
CA ARG A 10 10.56 -1.16 -13.99
C ARG A 10 10.63 -2.60 -13.51
N ILE A 11 11.46 -2.89 -12.51
CA ILE A 11 11.63 -4.23 -11.91
C ILE A 11 11.21 -4.27 -10.44
N ASN A 12 10.34 -3.37 -10.01
CA ASN A 12 9.83 -3.34 -8.64
C ASN A 12 8.65 -4.33 -8.52
N HIS A 13 8.83 -5.40 -7.76
CA HIS A 13 7.81 -6.44 -7.56
C HIS A 13 6.89 -6.16 -6.35
N GLY A 14 6.93 -4.97 -5.79
CA GLY A 14 6.13 -4.59 -4.63
C GLY A 14 6.91 -4.62 -3.31
N GLY A 15 6.18 -4.59 -2.22
CA GLY A 15 6.72 -4.51 -0.85
C GLY A 15 5.79 -3.74 0.06
N SER A 16 6.30 -2.77 0.81
CA SER A 16 5.51 -1.91 1.69
C SER A 16 5.29 -0.53 1.07
N ASP A 17 4.04 -0.10 1.00
CA ASP A 17 3.65 1.21 0.46
C ASP A 17 4.25 2.36 1.28
N SER A 18 4.40 2.19 2.59
CA SER A 18 4.97 3.23 3.47
C SER A 18 6.40 3.65 3.09
N LEU A 19 7.15 2.80 2.38
CA LEU A 19 8.53 3.09 1.98
C LEU A 19 8.65 4.21 0.94
N TYR A 20 7.62 4.43 0.13
CA TYR A 20 7.65 5.49 -0.89
C TYR A 20 6.92 6.79 -0.47
N PHE A 21 6.14 6.77 0.61
CA PHE A 21 5.46 7.97 1.11
C PHE A 21 6.36 9.20 1.28
N PRO A 22 7.62 9.10 1.74
CA PRO A 22 8.52 10.24 1.84
C PRO A 22 8.84 10.92 0.50
N LEU A 23 8.52 10.30 -0.64
CA LEU A 23 8.74 10.89 -1.97
C LEU A 23 7.61 11.85 -2.39
N PHE A 24 6.41 11.73 -1.82
CA PHE A 24 5.25 12.53 -2.23
C PHE A 24 5.46 14.04 -2.12
N PRO A 25 6.05 14.59 -1.04
CA PRO A 25 6.30 16.01 -0.94
C PRO A 25 7.19 16.60 -2.05
N TYR A 26 8.04 15.76 -2.66
CA TYR A 26 8.89 16.19 -3.79
C TYR A 26 8.14 16.24 -5.12
N ALA A 27 7.06 15.50 -5.25
CA ALA A 27 6.25 15.40 -6.47
C ALA A 27 5.14 16.45 -6.54
N LEU A 28 4.84 17.11 -5.42
CA LEU A 28 3.84 18.17 -5.32
C LEU A 28 4.47 19.56 -5.56
N PRO A 29 3.73 20.52 -6.14
CA PRO A 29 4.09 21.94 -6.10
C PRO A 29 4.26 22.41 -4.65
N ALA A 30 5.14 23.40 -4.45
CA ALA A 30 5.39 23.99 -3.13
C ALA A 30 4.08 24.44 -2.45
N GLY A 31 3.86 24.00 -1.22
CA GLY A 31 2.68 24.34 -0.41
C GLY A 31 1.38 23.64 -0.82
N GLN A 32 1.32 22.92 -1.95
CA GLN A 32 0.16 22.13 -2.33
C GLN A 32 0.03 20.89 -1.43
N LYS A 33 -1.16 20.63 -0.93
CA LYS A 33 -1.44 19.41 -0.16
C LYS A 33 -1.84 18.27 -1.09
N PHE A 34 -1.48 17.05 -0.71
CA PHE A 34 -1.86 15.85 -1.46
C PHE A 34 -3.40 15.75 -1.62
N LYS A 35 -4.13 15.99 -0.55
CA LYS A 35 -5.61 15.96 -0.55
C LYS A 35 -6.29 16.94 -1.50
N ASP A 36 -5.58 17.97 -1.98
CA ASP A 36 -6.10 18.94 -2.93
C ASP A 36 -5.99 18.43 -4.39
N LEU A 37 -5.42 17.23 -4.61
CA LEU A 37 -5.47 16.55 -5.90
C LEU A 37 -6.88 15.99 -6.09
N GLU A 38 -7.54 16.34 -7.19
CA GLU A 38 -8.93 15.95 -7.51
C GLU A 38 -9.15 14.42 -7.68
N ALA A 39 -8.13 13.62 -7.41
CA ALA A 39 -8.08 12.19 -7.72
C ALA A 39 -8.21 11.28 -6.50
N ASP A 40 -8.71 11.77 -5.39
CA ASP A 40 -8.93 10.96 -4.20
C ASP A 40 -10.26 10.19 -4.29
N GLU A 41 -10.28 9.17 -5.15
CA GLU A 41 -11.23 8.07 -4.99
C GLU A 41 -10.67 7.22 -3.85
N GLY A 42 -11.25 7.38 -2.65
CA GLY A 42 -10.74 6.78 -1.42
C GLY A 42 -10.36 5.30 -1.59
N PHE A 43 -9.21 4.93 -1.07
CA PHE A 43 -8.77 3.54 -1.03
C PHE A 43 -9.64 2.79 -0.02
N GLY A 44 -10.68 2.10 -0.50
CA GLY A 44 -11.41 1.13 0.27
C GLY A 44 -10.75 -0.26 0.12
N MET A 45 -10.46 -0.93 1.22
CA MET A 45 -10.06 -2.32 1.21
C MET A 45 -11.22 -3.14 1.80
N GLU A 46 -11.77 -4.07 1.01
CA GLU A 46 -12.74 -5.05 1.50
C GLU A 46 -12.04 -6.34 1.89
N ILE A 47 -12.46 -6.93 3.00
CA ILE A 47 -11.94 -8.20 3.50
C ILE A 47 -13.08 -9.20 3.65
N LEU A 48 -12.86 -10.43 3.22
CA LEU A 48 -13.80 -11.53 3.39
C LEU A 48 -13.54 -12.26 4.71
N TYR A 49 -14.33 -11.98 5.73
CA TYR A 49 -14.19 -12.49 7.11
C TYR A 49 -14.83 -13.85 7.32
N THR A 50 -14.50 -14.86 6.50
CA THR A 50 -14.92 -16.25 6.80
C THR A 50 -14.07 -16.85 7.92
N LYS A 51 -14.59 -17.88 8.60
CA LYS A 51 -13.83 -18.62 9.63
C LYS A 51 -12.49 -19.14 9.10
N THR A 52 -12.48 -19.64 7.88
CA THR A 52 -11.28 -20.19 7.24
C THR A 52 -10.26 -19.08 6.96
N ASN A 53 -10.69 -17.97 6.38
CA ASN A 53 -9.80 -16.85 6.06
C ASN A 53 -9.21 -16.24 7.32
N VAL A 54 -10.04 -16.01 8.34
CA VAL A 54 -9.59 -15.51 9.64
C VAL A 54 -8.57 -16.47 10.27
N ALA A 55 -8.84 -17.77 10.29
CA ALA A 55 -7.90 -18.74 10.86
C ALA A 55 -6.56 -18.79 10.13
N HIS A 56 -6.56 -18.72 8.78
CA HIS A 56 -5.34 -18.70 7.99
C HIS A 56 -4.54 -17.40 8.23
N ARG A 57 -5.22 -16.27 8.29
CA ARG A 57 -4.58 -14.98 8.55
C ARG A 57 -3.95 -14.92 9.94
N LEU A 58 -4.68 -15.36 10.96
CA LEU A 58 -4.15 -15.41 12.33
C LEU A 58 -2.93 -16.34 12.45
N LYS A 59 -2.95 -17.50 11.75
CA LYS A 59 -1.78 -18.40 11.71
C LYS A 59 -0.54 -17.70 11.10
N GLN A 60 -0.72 -16.90 10.04
CA GLN A 60 0.38 -16.10 9.47
C GLN A 60 0.87 -15.05 10.47
N PHE A 61 -0.03 -14.34 11.14
CA PHE A 61 0.30 -13.32 12.11
C PHE A 61 1.04 -13.88 13.32
N GLU A 62 0.66 -15.05 13.82
CA GLU A 62 1.42 -15.76 14.84
C GLU A 62 2.88 -16.04 14.42
N ALA A 63 3.11 -16.34 13.14
CA ALA A 63 4.46 -16.54 12.62
C ALA A 63 5.25 -15.23 12.59
N PHE A 64 4.66 -14.13 12.12
CA PHE A 64 5.29 -12.81 12.12
C PHE A 64 5.59 -12.30 13.53
N LEU A 65 4.68 -12.51 14.48
CA LEU A 65 4.87 -12.08 15.88
C LEU A 65 6.02 -12.80 16.58
N LYS A 66 6.48 -13.95 16.06
CA LYS A 66 7.67 -14.66 16.56
C LYS A 66 8.98 -14.09 16.03
N ASP A 67 8.95 -13.23 15.00
CA ASP A 67 10.16 -12.60 14.49
C ASP A 67 10.70 -11.55 15.49
N PRO A 68 11.91 -11.73 16.01
CA PRO A 68 12.53 -10.77 16.93
C PRO A 68 12.89 -9.44 16.24
N ALA A 69 12.98 -9.42 14.92
CA ALA A 69 13.27 -8.21 14.13
C ALA A 69 12.02 -7.36 13.84
N LEU A 70 10.83 -7.86 14.21
CA LEU A 70 9.58 -7.13 13.99
C LEU A 70 9.55 -5.85 14.82
N SER A 71 9.31 -4.71 14.17
CA SER A 71 9.23 -3.41 14.86
C SER A 71 8.05 -3.37 15.85
N PRO A 72 8.13 -2.55 16.91
CA PRO A 72 7.00 -2.36 17.85
C PRO A 72 5.73 -1.87 17.13
N GLU A 73 5.87 -0.99 16.14
CA GLU A 73 4.75 -0.45 15.34
C GLU A 73 4.09 -1.55 14.51
N SER A 74 4.89 -2.38 13.83
CA SER A 74 4.39 -3.52 13.05
C SER A 74 3.71 -4.55 13.95
N ARG A 75 4.26 -4.79 15.13
CA ARG A 75 3.65 -5.68 16.12
C ARG A 75 2.27 -5.19 16.53
N LYS A 76 2.16 -3.93 16.91
CA LYS A 76 0.89 -3.30 17.30
C LYS A 76 -0.13 -3.39 16.18
N MET A 77 0.27 -3.08 14.93
CA MET A 77 -0.61 -3.18 13.76
C MET A 77 -1.16 -4.62 13.56
N ILE A 78 -0.29 -5.63 13.71
CA ILE A 78 -0.70 -7.04 13.60
C ILE A 78 -1.67 -7.44 14.72
N GLU A 79 -1.43 -6.96 15.94
CA GLU A 79 -2.31 -7.23 17.10
C GLU A 79 -3.68 -6.59 16.89
N GLU A 80 -3.74 -5.31 16.49
CA GLU A 80 -4.99 -4.59 16.19
C GLU A 80 -5.77 -5.25 15.04
N PHE A 81 -5.07 -5.65 13.98
CA PHE A 81 -5.72 -6.36 12.88
C PHE A 81 -6.20 -7.76 13.29
N SER A 82 -5.50 -8.44 14.19
CA SER A 82 -5.95 -9.73 14.73
C SER A 82 -7.23 -9.59 15.54
N GLU A 83 -7.36 -8.54 16.33
CA GLU A 83 -8.58 -8.22 17.07
C GLU A 83 -9.76 -7.93 16.13
N ASP A 84 -9.54 -7.15 15.08
CA ASP A 84 -10.53 -6.87 14.04
C ASP A 84 -11.00 -8.15 13.34
N LEU A 85 -10.08 -9.03 12.94
CA LEU A 85 -10.39 -10.31 12.31
C LEU A 85 -11.28 -11.18 13.20
N LEU A 86 -10.99 -11.25 14.50
CA LEU A 86 -11.77 -12.02 15.46
C LEU A 86 -13.15 -11.41 15.70
N ALA A 87 -13.24 -10.09 15.82
CA ALA A 87 -14.49 -9.37 16.05
C ALA A 87 -15.46 -9.48 14.87
N ASN A 88 -14.92 -9.60 13.65
CA ASN A 88 -15.69 -9.66 12.41
C ASN A 88 -15.82 -11.04 11.80
N GLN A 89 -15.31 -12.07 12.45
CA GLN A 89 -15.37 -13.45 11.96
C GLN A 89 -16.80 -13.84 11.56
N ASP A 90 -16.94 -14.41 10.37
CA ASP A 90 -18.20 -14.95 9.80
C ASP A 90 -19.21 -13.87 9.36
N LYS A 91 -18.81 -12.59 9.27
CA LYS A 91 -19.70 -11.51 8.82
C LYS A 91 -19.70 -11.28 7.30
N GLY A 92 -18.92 -12.04 6.52
CA GLY A 92 -18.83 -11.89 5.07
C GLY A 92 -17.84 -10.81 4.67
N TYR A 93 -18.12 -10.07 3.58
CA TYR A 93 -17.32 -8.92 3.16
C TYR A 93 -17.62 -7.70 4.00
N LEU A 94 -16.58 -7.06 4.51
CA LEU A 94 -16.65 -5.76 5.19
C LEU A 94 -15.53 -4.86 4.71
N THR A 95 -15.78 -3.57 4.65
CA THR A 95 -14.75 -2.55 4.40
C THR A 95 -13.85 -2.43 5.63
N TYR A 96 -12.54 -2.57 5.44
CA TYR A 96 -11.55 -2.45 6.51
C TYR A 96 -11.25 -0.97 6.79
N GLY A 97 -11.32 -0.60 8.05
CA GLY A 97 -10.91 0.74 8.51
C GLY A 97 -11.98 1.83 8.41
N GLU A 98 -13.21 1.54 7.97
CA GLU A 98 -14.28 2.56 7.94
C GLU A 98 -14.59 3.19 9.30
N ASP A 99 -14.46 2.43 10.39
CA ASP A 99 -14.74 2.91 11.77
C ASP A 99 -13.49 3.40 12.51
N SER A 100 -12.31 3.40 11.88
CA SER A 100 -11.11 3.91 12.53
C SER A 100 -11.16 5.44 12.56
N ALA A 101 -11.25 6.01 13.76
CA ALA A 101 -11.15 7.46 13.98
C ALA A 101 -9.81 8.07 13.47
N ASP A 102 -8.83 7.21 13.16
CA ASP A 102 -7.55 7.53 12.55
C ASP A 102 -7.56 7.47 11.00
N SER A 103 -8.73 7.29 10.38
CA SER A 103 -8.91 7.43 8.93
C SER A 103 -8.77 8.87 8.44
N GLU A 104 -8.28 9.79 9.29
CA GLU A 104 -7.68 11.01 8.78
C GLU A 104 -6.60 10.59 7.80
N ASP A 105 -7.02 10.61 6.55
CA ASP A 105 -6.30 10.42 5.32
C ASP A 105 -4.76 10.42 5.53
N THR A 106 -4.16 9.24 5.51
CA THR A 106 -2.70 9.04 5.63
C THR A 106 -1.93 9.98 4.70
N PHE A 107 -2.57 10.46 3.65
CA PHE A 107 -2.01 11.34 2.65
C PHE A 107 -2.22 12.84 2.95
N SER A 108 -3.16 13.20 3.84
CA SER A 108 -3.47 14.61 4.18
C SER A 108 -2.25 15.39 4.70
N ARG A 109 -1.32 14.69 5.35
CA ARG A 109 -0.09 15.26 5.91
C ARG A 109 0.96 15.66 4.89
N PHE A 110 0.87 15.15 3.64
CA PHE A 110 1.89 15.44 2.63
C PHE A 110 1.63 16.79 1.97
N VAL A 111 2.64 17.66 2.07
CA VAL A 111 2.65 19.01 1.50
C VAL A 111 3.89 19.17 0.65
N GLY A 112 3.75 19.78 -0.52
CA GLY A 112 4.85 20.02 -1.44
C GLY A 112 5.94 20.90 -0.85
N LEU A 113 7.20 20.55 -1.11
CA LEU A 113 8.38 21.23 -0.61
C LEU A 113 8.81 22.37 -1.53
N GLU A 114 9.31 23.48 -0.94
CA GLU A 114 9.95 24.59 -1.67
C GLU A 114 11.22 24.13 -2.41
N GLU A 115 11.99 23.25 -1.78
CA GLU A 115 13.23 22.71 -2.34
C GLU A 115 13.02 21.34 -2.95
N ALA A 116 12.13 21.23 -3.93
CA ALA A 116 11.85 20.01 -4.68
C ALA A 116 12.35 20.11 -6.13
N PRO A 117 12.53 19.00 -6.86
CA PRO A 117 12.83 19.01 -8.29
C PRO A 117 11.68 19.69 -9.06
N GLU A 118 12.02 20.25 -10.21
CA GLU A 118 11.01 20.81 -11.11
C GLU A 118 10.15 19.71 -11.74
N LYS A 119 10.76 18.53 -12.00
CA LYS A 119 10.10 17.39 -12.64
C LYS A 119 10.67 16.08 -12.15
N ILE A 120 9.78 15.09 -12.02
CA ILE A 120 10.11 13.69 -11.75
C ILE A 120 9.69 12.86 -12.96
N ILE A 121 10.60 12.06 -13.49
CA ILE A 121 10.37 11.09 -14.55
C ILE A 121 10.32 9.72 -13.89
N LEU A 122 9.19 9.04 -13.99
CA LEU A 122 8.96 7.72 -13.42
C LEU A 122 9.00 6.69 -14.55
N LEU A 123 9.97 5.77 -14.50
CA LEU A 123 10.08 4.70 -15.48
C LEU A 123 9.34 3.46 -14.98
N ALA A 124 8.33 3.01 -15.73
CA ALA A 124 7.49 1.86 -15.40
C ALA A 124 7.54 0.78 -16.50
N ASP A 125 7.28 -0.46 -16.12
CA ASP A 125 7.22 -1.59 -17.04
C ASP A 125 6.31 -2.71 -16.50
N VAL A 126 5.97 -3.68 -17.33
CA VAL A 126 5.06 -4.80 -17.08
C VAL A 126 5.47 -5.73 -15.91
N THR A 127 6.68 -5.62 -15.41
CA THR A 127 7.15 -6.37 -14.23
C THR A 127 7.02 -5.57 -12.93
N CYS A 128 6.60 -4.30 -13.01
CA CYS A 128 6.27 -3.49 -11.84
C CYS A 128 4.89 -3.90 -11.31
N GLY A 129 4.79 -4.36 -10.06
CA GLY A 129 3.55 -4.90 -9.51
C GLY A 129 3.33 -4.60 -8.03
N SER A 130 2.10 -4.84 -7.54
CA SER A 130 1.71 -4.69 -6.13
C SER A 130 1.97 -3.25 -5.64
N SER A 131 2.71 -3.04 -4.53
CA SER A 131 3.11 -1.70 -4.08
C SER A 131 3.80 -0.87 -5.16
N GLY A 132 4.45 -1.49 -6.15
CA GLY A 132 4.99 -0.80 -7.32
C GLY A 132 3.88 -0.23 -8.21
N ASP A 133 2.80 -0.99 -8.44
CA ASP A 133 1.60 -0.50 -9.15
C ASP A 133 0.97 0.68 -8.40
N ASN A 134 0.75 0.54 -7.08
CA ASN A 134 0.21 1.60 -6.23
C ASN A 134 1.05 2.87 -6.31
N PHE A 135 2.38 2.73 -6.24
CA PHE A 135 3.29 3.85 -6.36
C PHE A 135 3.12 4.59 -7.69
N VAL A 136 3.08 3.84 -8.81
CA VAL A 136 2.89 4.45 -10.14
C VAL A 136 1.52 5.09 -10.25
N ASP A 137 0.46 4.43 -9.74
CA ASP A 137 -0.91 4.95 -9.79
C ASP A 137 -1.06 6.27 -9.02
N ILE A 138 -0.51 6.35 -7.82
CA ILE A 138 -0.52 7.58 -7.02
C ILE A 138 0.35 8.67 -7.65
N MET A 139 1.59 8.33 -8.03
CA MET A 139 2.54 9.31 -8.56
C MET A 139 2.10 9.92 -9.89
N LYS A 140 1.43 9.16 -10.78
CA LYS A 140 0.95 9.70 -12.07
C LYS A 140 -0.07 10.82 -11.91
N LYS A 141 -0.76 10.91 -10.76
CA LYS A 141 -1.73 11.96 -10.44
C LYS A 141 -1.04 13.25 -9.98
N MET A 142 0.26 13.21 -9.67
CA MET A 142 1.00 14.35 -9.13
C MET A 142 1.51 15.28 -10.24
N PRO A 143 1.35 16.62 -10.10
CA PRO A 143 1.61 17.60 -11.18
C PRO A 143 3.04 17.60 -11.71
N LYS A 144 4.03 17.25 -10.89
CA LYS A 144 5.44 17.23 -11.31
C LYS A 144 5.88 15.92 -11.95
N VAL A 145 5.02 14.90 -12.00
CA VAL A 145 5.38 13.55 -12.44
C VAL A 145 5.02 13.32 -13.91
N THR A 146 5.90 12.65 -14.60
CA THR A 146 5.65 12.10 -15.95
C THR A 146 6.05 10.63 -15.93
N VAL A 147 5.11 9.74 -16.20
CA VAL A 147 5.36 8.31 -16.34
C VAL A 147 5.78 8.00 -17.77
N ILE A 148 6.86 7.25 -17.93
CA ILE A 148 7.40 6.80 -19.22
C ILE A 148 7.60 5.28 -19.15
N GLY A 149 7.19 4.57 -20.20
CA GLY A 149 7.40 3.13 -20.32
C GLY A 149 6.15 2.39 -20.73
N ARG A 150 6.03 1.15 -20.28
CA ARG A 150 4.86 0.29 -20.52
C ARG A 150 3.95 0.30 -19.30
N PRO A 151 2.66 -0.09 -19.45
CA PRO A 151 1.78 -0.30 -18.29
C PRO A 151 2.43 -1.26 -17.29
N THR A 152 2.15 -1.05 -16.02
CA THR A 152 2.56 -1.93 -14.92
C THR A 152 1.77 -3.26 -14.97
N LEU A 153 2.04 -4.19 -14.05
CA LEU A 153 1.41 -5.50 -14.00
C LEU A 153 -0.11 -5.41 -13.74
N GLY A 154 -0.56 -4.37 -13.02
CA GLY A 154 -2.00 -4.11 -12.77
C GLY A 154 -2.57 -5.00 -11.66
N ILE A 155 -1.79 -5.40 -10.68
CA ILE A 155 -2.24 -6.19 -9.53
C ILE A 155 -2.50 -5.29 -8.31
N LEU A 156 -3.48 -4.40 -8.43
CA LEU A 156 -3.92 -3.49 -7.37
C LEU A 156 -5.05 -4.08 -6.50
N ASP A 157 -5.75 -5.09 -7.02
CA ASP A 157 -6.98 -5.61 -6.42
C ASP A 157 -6.72 -6.60 -5.27
N TYR A 158 -5.48 -7.03 -5.09
CA TYR A 158 -5.14 -8.06 -4.12
C TYR A 158 -4.00 -7.61 -3.23
N SER A 159 -4.30 -7.37 -1.97
CA SER A 159 -3.28 -7.09 -0.95
C SER A 159 -3.22 -8.22 0.08
N ASN A 160 -2.03 -8.47 0.60
CA ASN A 160 -1.86 -9.31 1.79
C ASN A 160 -2.54 -10.68 1.71
N CYS A 161 -2.29 -11.46 0.66
CA CYS A 161 -2.88 -12.78 0.48
C CYS A 161 -2.78 -13.66 1.73
N CYS A 162 -3.83 -14.43 1.98
CA CYS A 162 -3.80 -15.54 2.93
C CYS A 162 -3.01 -16.72 2.36
N VAL A 163 -2.44 -17.54 3.24
CA VAL A 163 -1.75 -18.76 2.89
C VAL A 163 -2.55 -19.97 3.38
N ALA A 164 -2.95 -20.84 2.48
CA ALA A 164 -3.48 -22.16 2.80
C ALA A 164 -2.36 -23.19 2.61
N ASP A 165 -2.03 -23.91 3.69
CA ASP A 165 -0.99 -24.93 3.71
C ASP A 165 -1.60 -26.30 3.44
N PHE A 166 -1.10 -27.02 2.41
CA PHE A 166 -1.51 -28.36 2.01
C PHE A 166 -0.35 -29.37 2.16
N GLY A 167 0.65 -29.06 2.98
CA GLY A 167 1.80 -29.92 3.25
C GLY A 167 2.90 -29.78 2.22
N ASP A 168 2.72 -30.36 1.04
CA ASP A 168 3.73 -30.32 -0.04
C ASP A 168 3.69 -29.03 -0.87
N TYR A 169 2.64 -28.23 -0.74
CA TYR A 169 2.48 -26.94 -1.43
C TYR A 169 1.63 -25.96 -0.61
N GLU A 170 1.84 -24.69 -0.86
CA GLU A 170 1.06 -23.59 -0.28
C GLU A 170 0.28 -22.88 -1.39
N LEU A 171 -0.95 -22.50 -1.09
CA LEU A 171 -1.78 -21.66 -1.95
C LEU A 171 -1.88 -20.26 -1.33
N LEU A 172 -1.40 -19.26 -2.08
CA LEU A 172 -1.68 -17.86 -1.77
C LEU A 172 -2.99 -17.46 -2.46
N TYR A 173 -3.90 -16.85 -1.70
CA TYR A 173 -5.19 -16.40 -2.22
C TYR A 173 -5.65 -15.11 -1.56
N PRO A 174 -6.33 -14.21 -2.30
CA PRO A 174 -6.86 -12.97 -1.73
C PRO A 174 -8.08 -13.27 -0.83
N THR A 175 -8.31 -12.38 0.14
CA THR A 175 -9.47 -12.46 1.04
C THR A 175 -10.18 -11.15 1.14
#